data_0393a97f91d4c9b1b36d38755bdc1024
#
_entry.id   0393a97f91d4c9b1b36d38755bdc1024
#
_cell.length_a   1.000
_cell.length_b   1.000
_cell.length_c   1.000
_cell.angle_alpha   90.00
_cell.angle_beta   90.00
_cell.angle_gamma   90.00
#
_symmetry.space_group_name_H-M   'P 1'
#
loop_
_entity.id
_entity.type
_entity.pdbx_description
1 polymer ?
#
loop_
_entity_poly.entity_id
_entity_poly.type
_entity_poly.pdbx_seq_one_letter_code
_entity_poly.pdbx_strand_id
1 'polypeptide(L)'
;MKIILKDVYHENLNYLKNKISNKHHQDLLLQKPGINHYCLLSYLSKKINNSLIVELGTYAGTSALALSANPTNIIETYDLSGDPYSIINTPSNIKRNIGNIFDLNDEKKLLQAKLIFLDTAHNGDFENQVLKYLNKNSYKGILLIDDIYWNGKMYYFWSAIKNRKIDLTFIAHGDGDGPNGNISGTGIVDFNNIIDIDDSNVKKRVSTMTKIFYLKLKYFFKSIFIKNKFKN
;
A
#
# COMPACT_ATOMS: atom_id res chain seq x y z
N MET A 1 -8.77 5.64 14.38
CA MET A 1 -8.70 4.17 14.18
C MET A 1 -7.44 3.66 14.88
N LYS A 2 -7.58 2.71 15.83
CA LYS A 2 -6.42 2.10 16.49
C LYS A 2 -5.94 0.91 15.67
N ILE A 3 -4.65 0.89 15.31
CA ILE A 3 -3.97 -0.21 14.65
C ILE A 3 -3.08 -0.89 15.67
N ILE A 4 -3.42 -2.13 16.03
CA ILE A 4 -2.64 -2.95 16.94
C ILE A 4 -1.76 -3.86 16.09
N LEU A 5 -0.46 -3.61 16.07
CA LEU A 5 0.44 -4.30 15.15
C LEU A 5 0.54 -5.80 15.41
N LYS A 6 0.41 -6.22 16.67
CA LYS A 6 0.36 -7.63 17.01
C LYS A 6 -0.79 -8.35 16.29
N ASP A 7 -1.96 -7.70 16.18
CA ASP A 7 -3.13 -8.29 15.53
C ASP A 7 -2.91 -8.44 14.02
N VAL A 8 -2.16 -7.53 13.39
CA VAL A 8 -1.80 -7.65 11.97
C VAL A 8 -1.05 -8.96 11.70
N TYR A 9 -0.10 -9.34 12.56
CA TYR A 9 0.65 -10.60 12.41
C TYR A 9 -0.18 -11.86 12.69
N HIS A 10 -1.35 -11.71 13.33
CA HIS A 10 -2.29 -12.81 13.60
C HIS A 10 -3.38 -12.94 12.53
N GLU A 11 -3.40 -12.06 11.53
CA GLU A 11 -4.31 -12.19 10.39
C GLU A 11 -4.07 -13.53 9.68
N ASN A 12 -5.16 -14.24 9.38
CA ASN A 12 -5.10 -15.50 8.67
C ASN A 12 -5.71 -15.33 7.27
N LEU A 13 -4.89 -15.50 6.25
CA LEU A 13 -5.27 -15.36 4.84
C LEU A 13 -5.47 -16.71 4.13
N ASN A 14 -5.36 -17.85 4.84
CA ASN A 14 -5.44 -19.17 4.22
C ASN A 14 -6.78 -19.42 3.49
N TYR A 15 -7.87 -18.79 3.93
CA TYR A 15 -9.17 -18.89 3.27
C TYR A 15 -9.20 -18.26 1.86
N LEU A 16 -8.20 -17.44 1.52
CA LEU A 16 -8.04 -16.83 0.21
C LEU A 16 -7.25 -17.69 -0.77
N LYS A 17 -6.55 -18.74 -0.30
CA LYS A 17 -5.66 -19.57 -1.11
C LYS A 17 -6.29 -20.06 -2.39
N ASN A 18 -7.48 -20.63 -2.29
CA ASN A 18 -8.18 -21.25 -3.42
C ASN A 18 -8.86 -20.22 -4.35
N LYS A 19 -8.70 -18.93 -4.07
CA LYS A 19 -9.19 -17.85 -4.91
C LYS A 19 -8.14 -17.32 -5.90
N ILE A 20 -6.94 -17.86 -5.88
CA ILE A 20 -5.84 -17.46 -6.76
C ILE A 20 -5.40 -18.66 -7.59
N SER A 21 -5.38 -18.51 -8.92
CA SER A 21 -4.97 -19.58 -9.84
C SER A 21 -3.45 -19.76 -9.92
N ASN A 22 -2.72 -18.67 -9.83
CA ASN A 22 -1.27 -18.66 -9.97
C ASN A 22 -0.56 -18.99 -8.66
N LYS A 23 0.26 -20.06 -8.66
CA LYS A 23 0.97 -20.53 -7.48
C LYS A 23 1.93 -19.47 -6.90
N HIS A 24 2.63 -18.72 -7.75
CA HIS A 24 3.53 -17.66 -7.29
C HIS A 24 2.77 -16.59 -6.51
N HIS A 25 1.59 -16.17 -6.99
CA HIS A 25 0.76 -15.18 -6.29
C HIS A 25 0.13 -15.75 -5.01
N GLN A 26 -0.18 -17.05 -4.97
CA GLN A 26 -0.58 -17.73 -3.72
C GLN A 26 0.55 -17.67 -2.69
N ASP A 27 1.78 -17.94 -3.11
CA ASP A 27 2.93 -17.93 -2.21
C ASP A 27 3.23 -16.52 -1.70
N LEU A 28 3.12 -15.49 -2.54
CA LEU A 28 3.23 -14.09 -2.09
C LEU A 28 2.19 -13.73 -1.03
N LEU A 29 0.95 -14.18 -1.21
CA LEU A 29 -0.14 -13.93 -0.26
C LEU A 29 0.06 -14.63 1.09
N LEU A 30 0.61 -15.86 1.09
CA LEU A 30 0.56 -16.76 2.24
C LEU A 30 1.91 -17.01 2.90
N GLN A 31 2.99 -16.60 2.26
CA GLN A 31 4.35 -16.86 2.73
C GLN A 31 5.15 -15.57 2.84
N LYS A 32 6.23 -15.63 3.61
CA LYS A 32 7.21 -14.55 3.61
C LYS A 32 7.90 -14.46 2.24
N PRO A 33 8.20 -13.25 1.78
CA PRO A 33 8.12 -11.98 2.51
C PRO A 33 6.77 -11.26 2.38
N GLY A 34 5.89 -11.65 1.47
CA GLY A 34 4.67 -10.90 1.13
C GLY A 34 3.57 -10.94 2.21
N ILE A 35 3.45 -12.04 2.97
CA ILE A 35 2.31 -12.29 3.87
C ILE A 35 1.99 -11.11 4.81
N ASN A 36 2.99 -10.47 5.41
CA ASN A 36 2.75 -9.40 6.37
C ASN A 36 2.13 -8.15 5.72
N HIS A 37 2.50 -7.88 4.46
CA HIS A 37 1.89 -6.81 3.68
C HIS A 37 0.40 -7.09 3.42
N TYR A 38 0.05 -8.28 2.95
CA TYR A 38 -1.35 -8.66 2.71
C TYR A 38 -2.16 -8.80 4.02
N CYS A 39 -1.53 -9.24 5.11
CA CYS A 39 -2.14 -9.21 6.44
C CYS A 39 -2.49 -7.78 6.86
N LEU A 40 -1.62 -6.80 6.61
CA LEU A 40 -1.90 -5.40 6.87
C LEU A 40 -3.11 -4.89 6.07
N LEU A 41 -3.18 -5.21 4.76
CA LEU A 41 -4.32 -4.83 3.92
C LEU A 41 -5.64 -5.44 4.43
N SER A 42 -5.65 -6.74 4.74
CA SER A 42 -6.80 -7.43 5.30
C SER A 42 -7.23 -6.82 6.64
N TYR A 43 -6.28 -6.59 7.54
CA TYR A 43 -6.54 -5.99 8.84
C TYR A 43 -7.15 -4.58 8.72
N LEU A 44 -6.58 -3.73 7.87
CA LEU A 44 -7.09 -2.38 7.64
C LEU A 44 -8.52 -2.41 7.08
N SER A 45 -8.77 -3.29 6.11
CA SER A 45 -10.12 -3.46 5.56
C SER A 45 -11.14 -3.87 6.62
N LYS A 46 -10.78 -4.78 7.54
CA LYS A 46 -11.65 -5.22 8.66
C LYS A 46 -11.91 -4.12 9.69
N LYS A 47 -11.08 -3.09 9.78
CA LYS A 47 -11.30 -1.92 10.64
C LYS A 47 -12.23 -0.88 10.03
N ILE A 48 -12.62 -1.05 8.77
CA ILE A 48 -13.49 -0.17 8.01
C ILE A 48 -14.74 -0.96 7.64
N ASN A 49 -15.94 -0.37 7.79
CA ASN A 49 -17.20 -1.04 7.48
C ASN A 49 -18.04 -0.18 6.52
N ASN A 50 -18.80 -0.85 5.65
CA ASN A 50 -19.77 -0.22 4.74
C ASN A 50 -19.15 0.95 3.97
N SER A 51 -17.95 0.77 3.46
CA SER A 51 -17.16 1.86 2.88
C SER A 51 -16.55 1.47 1.55
N LEU A 52 -16.26 2.49 0.74
CA LEU A 52 -15.47 2.34 -0.46
C LEU A 52 -13.98 2.29 -0.08
N ILE A 53 -13.28 1.30 -0.64
CA ILE A 53 -11.83 1.20 -0.69
C ILE A 53 -11.43 1.28 -2.15
N VAL A 54 -10.50 2.16 -2.49
CA VAL A 54 -9.97 2.29 -3.86
C VAL A 54 -8.55 1.77 -3.88
N GLU A 55 -8.26 0.89 -4.83
CA GLU A 55 -6.91 0.43 -5.11
C GLU A 55 -6.47 0.95 -6.48
N LEU A 56 -5.26 1.48 -6.55
CA LEU A 56 -4.60 1.91 -7.76
C LEU A 56 -3.37 1.04 -7.98
N GLY A 57 -3.40 0.20 -9.03
CA GLY A 57 -2.46 -0.87 -9.30
C GLY A 57 -3.03 -2.24 -8.89
N THR A 58 -3.82 -2.88 -9.78
CA THR A 58 -4.45 -4.19 -9.52
C THR A 58 -3.47 -5.34 -9.73
N TYR A 59 -2.66 -5.26 -10.80
CA TYR A 59 -1.78 -6.35 -11.24
C TYR A 59 -2.50 -7.72 -11.19
N ALA A 60 -1.97 -8.66 -10.39
CA ALA A 60 -2.57 -9.98 -10.22
C ALA A 60 -3.87 -10.01 -9.38
N GLY A 61 -4.22 -8.91 -8.71
CA GLY A 61 -5.39 -8.77 -7.86
C GLY A 61 -5.20 -9.28 -6.42
N THR A 62 -3.99 -9.69 -6.05
CA THR A 62 -3.73 -10.30 -4.73
C THR A 62 -4.02 -9.33 -3.59
N SER A 63 -3.67 -8.05 -3.76
CA SER A 63 -3.95 -6.96 -2.81
C SER A 63 -5.44 -6.65 -2.74
N ALA A 64 -6.13 -6.55 -3.90
CA ALA A 64 -7.58 -6.42 -3.95
C ALA A 64 -8.29 -7.55 -3.19
N LEU A 65 -7.79 -8.78 -3.33
CA LEU A 65 -8.32 -9.94 -2.63
C LEU A 65 -8.12 -9.82 -1.12
N ALA A 66 -6.95 -9.37 -0.65
CA ALA A 66 -6.71 -9.11 0.78
C ALA A 66 -7.61 -7.98 1.32
N LEU A 67 -7.78 -6.90 0.55
CA LEU A 67 -8.70 -5.79 0.88
C LEU A 67 -10.16 -6.22 0.94
N SER A 68 -10.56 -7.27 0.20
CA SER A 68 -11.92 -7.79 0.21
C SER A 68 -12.30 -8.58 1.47
N ALA A 69 -11.39 -8.69 2.44
CA ALA A 69 -11.58 -9.46 3.68
C ALA A 69 -12.79 -9.05 4.52
N ASN A 70 -13.24 -7.79 4.41
CA ASN A 70 -14.52 -7.36 4.96
C ASN A 70 -15.55 -7.26 3.82
N PRO A 71 -16.54 -8.18 3.77
CA PRO A 71 -17.50 -8.21 2.67
C PRO A 71 -18.49 -7.03 2.67
N THR A 72 -18.54 -6.24 3.74
CA THR A 72 -19.38 -5.02 3.78
C THR A 72 -18.75 -3.84 3.04
N ASN A 73 -17.46 -3.91 2.74
CA ASN A 73 -16.76 -2.89 1.96
C ASN A 73 -16.88 -3.18 0.46
N ILE A 74 -16.84 -2.12 -0.34
CA ILE A 74 -16.72 -2.20 -1.80
C ILE A 74 -15.27 -1.87 -2.15
N ILE A 75 -14.64 -2.77 -2.90
CA ILE A 75 -13.27 -2.58 -3.40
C ILE A 75 -13.37 -2.22 -4.88
N GLU A 76 -12.99 -1.00 -5.24
CA GLU A 76 -12.81 -0.62 -6.64
C GLU A 76 -11.32 -0.57 -6.95
N THR A 77 -10.87 -1.47 -7.81
CA THR A 77 -9.45 -1.58 -8.19
C THR A 77 -9.25 -1.17 -9.64
N TYR A 78 -8.15 -0.46 -9.92
CA TYR A 78 -7.81 0.15 -11.20
C TYR A 78 -6.42 -0.28 -11.66
N ASP A 79 -6.30 -0.70 -12.93
CA ASP A 79 -5.02 -0.98 -13.58
C ASP A 79 -5.06 -0.61 -15.05
N LEU A 80 -3.91 -0.24 -15.62
CA LEU A 80 -3.79 0.08 -17.04
C LEU A 80 -3.97 -1.17 -17.92
N SER A 81 -3.66 -2.35 -17.40
CA SER A 81 -3.75 -3.64 -18.09
C SER A 81 -4.73 -4.59 -17.42
N GLY A 82 -5.33 -5.43 -18.25
CA GLY A 82 -6.15 -6.55 -17.79
C GLY A 82 -5.35 -7.75 -17.28
N ASP A 83 -4.10 -7.86 -17.61
CA ASP A 83 -3.20 -8.97 -17.28
C ASP A 83 -2.04 -8.50 -16.39
N PRO A 84 -1.53 -9.39 -15.54
CA PRO A 84 -1.88 -10.80 -15.29
C PRO A 84 -2.85 -10.97 -14.10
N TYR A 85 -4.16 -10.85 -14.32
CA TYR A 85 -5.14 -11.09 -13.25
C TYR A 85 -5.26 -12.58 -12.93
N SER A 86 -5.13 -12.96 -11.67
CA SER A 86 -5.07 -14.37 -11.25
C SER A 86 -6.16 -14.78 -10.25
N ILE A 87 -7.11 -13.91 -9.93
CA ILE A 87 -8.21 -14.26 -9.02
C ILE A 87 -9.23 -15.12 -9.76
N ILE A 88 -9.56 -16.27 -9.16
CA ILE A 88 -10.64 -17.15 -9.58
C ILE A 88 -11.87 -16.86 -8.70
N ASN A 89 -13.06 -16.84 -9.31
CA ASN A 89 -14.30 -16.56 -8.58
C ASN A 89 -14.17 -15.27 -7.75
N THR A 90 -13.93 -14.17 -8.45
CA THR A 90 -13.78 -12.85 -7.85
C THR A 90 -14.88 -12.55 -6.83
N PRO A 91 -14.55 -12.19 -5.58
CA PRO A 91 -15.53 -11.80 -4.59
C PRO A 91 -16.47 -10.71 -5.12
N SER A 92 -17.77 -10.81 -4.79
CA SER A 92 -18.79 -9.88 -5.29
C SER A 92 -18.57 -8.42 -4.86
N ASN A 93 -17.79 -8.21 -3.82
CA ASN A 93 -17.42 -6.88 -3.33
C ASN A 93 -16.18 -6.29 -4.00
N ILE A 94 -15.58 -6.98 -4.99
CA ILE A 94 -14.48 -6.44 -5.81
C ILE A 94 -15.03 -6.04 -7.18
N LYS A 95 -14.82 -4.78 -7.56
CA LYS A 95 -15.06 -4.27 -8.90
C LYS A 95 -13.73 -3.88 -9.53
N ARG A 96 -13.40 -4.54 -10.64
CA ARG A 96 -12.20 -4.29 -11.41
C ARG A 96 -12.47 -3.31 -12.54
N ASN A 97 -11.60 -2.32 -12.69
CA ASN A 97 -11.66 -1.32 -13.75
C ASN A 97 -10.34 -1.34 -14.53
N ILE A 98 -10.41 -1.32 -15.85
CA ILE A 98 -9.25 -1.27 -16.74
C ILE A 98 -9.09 0.17 -17.23
N GLY A 99 -7.99 0.80 -16.86
CA GLY A 99 -7.65 2.18 -17.19
C GLY A 99 -7.15 2.96 -15.99
N ASN A 100 -6.59 4.14 -16.27
CA ASN A 100 -6.21 5.10 -15.25
C ASN A 100 -7.49 5.77 -14.70
N ILE A 101 -7.59 5.89 -13.39
CA ILE A 101 -8.77 6.46 -12.70
C ILE A 101 -9.11 7.89 -13.18
N PHE A 102 -8.09 8.69 -13.53
CA PHE A 102 -8.29 10.05 -14.06
C PHE A 102 -8.79 10.04 -15.51
N ASP A 103 -8.28 9.12 -16.33
CA ASP A 103 -8.69 8.99 -17.74
C ASP A 103 -10.11 8.42 -17.86
N LEU A 104 -10.53 7.62 -16.87
CA LEU A 104 -11.89 7.10 -16.76
C LEU A 104 -12.88 8.12 -16.16
N ASN A 105 -12.42 9.31 -15.75
CA ASN A 105 -13.20 10.33 -15.03
C ASN A 105 -13.81 9.82 -13.72
N ASP A 106 -13.16 8.85 -13.07
CA ASP A 106 -13.59 8.21 -11.82
C ASP A 106 -12.88 8.77 -10.58
N GLU A 107 -12.03 9.79 -10.74
CA GLU A 107 -11.19 10.34 -9.66
C GLU A 107 -11.98 10.84 -8.43
N LYS A 108 -13.27 11.17 -8.60
CA LYS A 108 -14.16 11.54 -7.49
C LYS A 108 -14.33 10.40 -6.47
N LYS A 109 -14.17 9.16 -6.89
CA LYS A 109 -14.22 7.99 -5.99
C LYS A 109 -13.09 8.00 -4.98
N LEU A 110 -11.93 8.59 -5.33
CA LEU A 110 -10.85 8.79 -4.36
C LEU A 110 -11.31 9.60 -3.15
N LEU A 111 -12.17 10.61 -3.35
CA LEU A 111 -12.67 11.46 -2.26
C LEU A 111 -13.74 10.75 -1.42
N GLN A 112 -14.41 9.76 -1.96
CA GLN A 112 -15.43 8.96 -1.27
C GLN A 112 -14.81 7.79 -0.50
N ALA A 113 -13.62 7.35 -0.89
CA ALA A 113 -12.94 6.22 -0.28
C ALA A 113 -12.53 6.52 1.17
N LYS A 114 -12.70 5.55 2.07
CA LYS A 114 -12.14 5.61 3.43
C LYS A 114 -10.67 5.21 3.45
N LEU A 115 -10.29 4.31 2.56
CA LEU A 115 -8.92 3.84 2.36
C LEU A 115 -8.62 3.85 0.86
N ILE A 116 -7.48 4.41 0.51
CA ILE A 116 -6.89 4.30 -0.82
C ILE A 116 -5.59 3.50 -0.67
N PHE A 117 -5.42 2.46 -1.47
CA PHE A 117 -4.16 1.74 -1.60
C PHE A 117 -3.52 2.10 -2.94
N LEU A 118 -2.28 2.58 -2.90
CA LEU A 118 -1.53 3.09 -4.03
C LEU A 118 -0.28 2.24 -4.24
N ASP A 119 -0.32 1.40 -5.27
CA ASP A 119 0.72 0.43 -5.65
C ASP A 119 0.86 0.43 -7.19
N THR A 120 1.52 1.45 -7.74
CA THR A 120 1.54 1.70 -9.18
C THR A 120 2.97 1.61 -9.77
N ALA A 121 3.31 2.49 -10.70
CA ALA A 121 4.58 2.44 -11.44
C ALA A 121 5.83 2.81 -10.61
N HIS A 122 5.68 3.22 -9.37
CA HIS A 122 6.76 3.61 -8.42
C HIS A 122 7.75 4.63 -9.02
N ASN A 123 7.25 5.53 -9.85
CA ASN A 123 8.06 6.58 -10.47
C ASN A 123 7.92 7.94 -9.78
N GLY A 124 7.00 8.07 -8.82
CA GLY A 124 6.72 9.27 -8.05
C GLY A 124 5.80 10.26 -8.76
N ASP A 125 5.56 10.13 -10.06
CA ASP A 125 4.79 11.11 -10.85
C ASP A 125 3.28 10.90 -10.66
N PHE A 126 2.80 9.68 -10.86
CA PHE A 126 1.39 9.34 -10.65
C PHE A 126 1.01 9.41 -9.16
N GLU A 127 1.87 8.92 -8.30
CA GLU A 127 1.70 9.01 -6.84
C GLU A 127 1.55 10.48 -6.40
N ASN A 128 2.34 11.39 -6.99
CA ASN A 128 2.24 12.81 -6.71
C ASN A 128 0.96 13.45 -7.31
N GLN A 129 0.49 12.97 -8.47
CA GLN A 129 -0.78 13.39 -9.05
C GLN A 129 -1.93 13.04 -8.11
N VAL A 130 -1.99 11.81 -7.62
CA VAL A 130 -2.99 11.35 -6.64
C VAL A 130 -2.93 12.21 -5.37
N LEU A 131 -1.74 12.37 -4.78
CA LEU A 131 -1.57 13.16 -3.55
C LEU A 131 -2.02 14.62 -3.72
N LYS A 132 -1.67 15.25 -4.84
CA LYS A 132 -2.10 16.63 -5.16
C LYS A 132 -3.60 16.73 -5.28
N TYR A 133 -4.25 15.76 -5.95
CA TYR A 133 -5.70 15.72 -6.08
C TYR A 133 -6.38 15.61 -4.71
N LEU A 134 -5.90 14.70 -3.85
CA LEU A 134 -6.42 14.50 -2.49
C LEU A 134 -6.28 15.76 -1.62
N ASN A 135 -5.11 16.40 -1.64
CA ASN A 135 -4.85 17.63 -0.88
C ASN A 135 -5.72 18.79 -1.38
N LYS A 136 -5.82 18.98 -2.71
CA LYS A 136 -6.63 20.05 -3.32
C LYS A 136 -8.09 19.95 -2.92
N ASN A 137 -8.62 18.73 -2.77
CA ASN A 137 -10.03 18.48 -2.49
C ASN A 137 -10.28 18.15 -1.00
N SER A 138 -9.32 18.44 -0.12
CA SER A 138 -9.48 18.27 1.35
C SER A 138 -9.91 16.87 1.77
N TYR A 139 -9.34 15.84 1.15
CA TYR A 139 -9.60 14.44 1.49
C TYR A 139 -9.40 14.17 2.99
N LYS A 140 -10.21 13.27 3.56
CA LYS A 140 -10.26 12.99 5.01
C LYS A 140 -10.01 11.52 5.36
N GLY A 141 -9.66 10.68 4.39
CA GLY A 141 -9.41 9.26 4.62
C GLY A 141 -7.93 8.94 4.84
N ILE A 142 -7.60 7.72 4.51
CA ILE A 142 -6.28 7.12 4.65
C ILE A 142 -5.73 6.80 3.27
N LEU A 143 -4.48 7.16 3.00
CA LEU A 143 -3.75 6.73 1.82
C LEU A 143 -2.62 5.80 2.27
N LEU A 144 -2.70 4.53 1.90
CA LEU A 144 -1.63 3.56 2.05
C LEU A 144 -0.83 3.53 0.76
N ILE A 145 0.49 3.64 0.85
CA ILE A 145 1.40 3.72 -0.29
C ILE A 145 2.39 2.57 -0.17
N ASP A 146 2.49 1.75 -1.21
CA ASP A 146 3.55 0.74 -1.28
C ASP A 146 4.83 1.28 -1.89
N ASP A 147 5.90 0.55 -1.67
CA ASP A 147 7.21 0.77 -2.29
C ASP A 147 7.83 2.16 -2.03
N ILE A 148 7.58 2.76 -0.85
CA ILE A 148 8.10 4.11 -0.49
C ILE A 148 9.64 4.21 -0.49
N TYR A 149 10.35 3.06 -0.52
CA TYR A 149 11.81 2.94 -0.61
C TYR A 149 12.29 2.20 -1.86
N TRP A 150 11.42 1.93 -2.83
CA TRP A 150 11.77 1.20 -4.05
C TRP A 150 12.94 1.84 -4.81
N ASN A 151 12.87 3.15 -4.97
CA ASN A 151 13.90 3.94 -5.65
C ASN A 151 13.99 5.37 -5.11
N GLY A 152 14.95 6.13 -5.64
CA GLY A 152 15.17 7.52 -5.18
C GLY A 152 13.99 8.46 -5.46
N LYS A 153 13.21 8.24 -6.54
CA LYS A 153 12.03 9.07 -6.86
C LYS A 153 10.91 8.83 -5.85
N MET A 154 10.64 7.55 -5.51
CA MET A 154 9.64 7.20 -4.49
C MET A 154 10.06 7.71 -3.10
N TYR A 155 11.32 7.56 -2.73
CA TYR A 155 11.82 8.14 -1.48
C TYR A 155 11.66 9.67 -1.45
N TYR A 156 11.97 10.35 -2.56
CA TYR A 156 11.79 11.81 -2.66
C TYR A 156 10.31 12.19 -2.53
N PHE A 157 9.43 11.51 -3.27
CA PHE A 157 7.98 11.68 -3.16
C PHE A 157 7.50 11.50 -1.71
N TRP A 158 7.83 10.35 -1.10
CA TRP A 158 7.47 10.06 0.28
C TRP A 158 7.99 11.11 1.26
N SER A 159 9.25 11.53 1.11
CA SER A 159 9.87 12.51 2.00
C SER A 159 9.20 13.88 1.92
N ALA A 160 8.73 14.27 0.73
CA ALA A 160 8.09 15.56 0.46
C ALA A 160 6.66 15.69 1.00
N ILE A 161 6.00 14.58 1.36
CA ILE A 161 4.65 14.59 1.94
C ILE A 161 4.65 15.35 3.26
N LYS A 162 3.82 16.38 3.36
CA LYS A 162 3.69 17.24 4.55
C LYS A 162 2.60 16.77 5.51
N ASN A 163 1.62 16.02 5.02
CA ASN A 163 0.57 15.42 5.84
C ASN A 163 1.19 14.50 6.90
N ARG A 164 0.45 14.24 7.98
CA ARG A 164 0.86 13.22 8.94
C ARG A 164 1.08 11.90 8.22
N LYS A 165 2.26 11.32 8.39
CA LYS A 165 2.64 10.07 7.74
C LYS A 165 3.33 9.12 8.71
N ILE A 166 3.13 7.83 8.49
CA ILE A 166 3.60 6.75 9.35
C ILE A 166 4.28 5.72 8.46
N ASP A 167 5.55 5.45 8.74
CA ASP A 167 6.34 4.43 8.05
C ASP A 167 6.07 3.07 8.70
N LEU A 168 5.45 2.17 7.96
CA LEU A 168 5.09 0.82 8.38
C LEU A 168 5.99 -0.26 7.75
N THR A 169 7.10 0.12 7.14
CA THR A 169 7.99 -0.80 6.42
C THR A 169 8.41 -2.00 7.27
N PHE A 170 8.63 -1.77 8.56
CA PHE A 170 9.04 -2.83 9.49
C PHE A 170 7.95 -3.88 9.76
N ILE A 171 6.67 -3.56 9.47
CA ILE A 171 5.54 -4.49 9.58
C ILE A 171 5.35 -5.23 8.27
N ALA A 172 5.22 -4.47 7.19
CA ALA A 172 4.82 -4.99 5.89
C ALA A 172 5.83 -5.99 5.30
N HIS A 173 7.10 -5.83 5.65
CA HIS A 173 8.17 -6.68 5.15
C HIS A 173 8.75 -7.65 6.21
N GLY A 174 8.16 -7.73 7.40
CA GLY A 174 8.48 -8.71 8.45
C GLY A 174 9.97 -8.78 8.79
N ASP A 175 10.65 -9.75 8.22
CA ASP A 175 12.07 -9.99 8.46
C ASP A 175 13.00 -9.13 7.59
N GLY A 176 12.46 -8.24 6.79
CA GLY A 176 13.21 -7.26 6.01
C GLY A 176 13.73 -7.76 4.67
N ASP A 177 13.30 -8.94 4.25
CA ASP A 177 13.62 -9.46 2.94
C ASP A 177 12.37 -9.40 2.04
N GLY A 178 12.31 -8.39 1.18
CA GLY A 178 11.38 -8.37 0.05
C GLY A 178 11.69 -9.51 -0.93
N PRO A 179 10.87 -9.75 -1.96
CA PRO A 179 11.05 -10.83 -2.93
C PRO A 179 12.46 -10.93 -3.51
N ASN A 180 13.20 -9.83 -3.49
CA ASN A 180 14.56 -9.70 -4.00
C ASN A 180 15.58 -9.39 -2.90
N GLY A 181 15.28 -9.64 -1.61
CA GLY A 181 16.14 -9.26 -0.49
C GLY A 181 16.16 -7.75 -0.22
N ASN A 182 15.36 -6.95 -0.93
CA ASN A 182 15.25 -5.51 -0.76
C ASN A 182 14.00 -5.14 0.01
N ILE A 183 14.14 -4.20 0.94
CA ILE A 183 13.00 -3.56 1.60
C ILE A 183 12.46 -2.49 0.67
N SER A 184 11.24 -2.66 0.17
CA SER A 184 10.60 -1.68 -0.70
C SER A 184 9.80 -0.63 0.07
N GLY A 185 9.25 -1.01 1.21
CA GLY A 185 8.63 -0.12 2.18
C GLY A 185 7.15 0.14 1.96
N THR A 186 6.42 0.31 3.05
CA THR A 186 4.99 0.66 3.04
C THR A 186 4.74 1.79 4.01
N GLY A 187 3.96 2.80 3.61
CA GLY A 187 3.66 3.97 4.42
C GLY A 187 2.19 4.35 4.40
N ILE A 188 1.71 4.93 5.50
CA ILE A 188 0.37 5.52 5.61
C ILE A 188 0.49 7.05 5.61
N VAL A 189 -0.39 7.71 4.84
CA VAL A 189 -0.69 9.13 4.98
C VAL A 189 -2.08 9.26 5.61
N ASP A 190 -2.13 9.88 6.78
CA ASP A 190 -3.33 10.07 7.59
C ASP A 190 -3.83 11.51 7.46
N PHE A 191 -4.81 11.73 6.57
CA PHE A 191 -5.31 13.08 6.25
C PHE A 191 -6.17 13.70 7.35
N ASN A 192 -6.62 12.90 8.32
CA ASN A 192 -7.53 13.37 9.37
C ASN A 192 -6.98 13.16 10.79
N ASN A 193 -5.74 12.74 10.93
CA ASN A 193 -5.07 12.42 12.20
C ASN A 193 -5.85 11.42 13.08
N ILE A 194 -6.49 10.43 12.45
CA ILE A 194 -7.36 9.46 13.11
C ILE A 194 -6.66 8.15 13.46
N ILE A 195 -5.44 7.93 12.95
CA ILE A 195 -4.71 6.68 13.15
C ILE A 195 -3.88 6.77 14.43
N ASP A 196 -4.05 5.78 15.28
CA ASP A 196 -3.22 5.51 16.44
C ASP A 196 -2.56 4.13 16.28
N ILE A 197 -1.23 4.08 16.42
CA ILE A 197 -0.45 2.84 16.26
C ILE A 197 -0.01 2.34 17.63
N ASP A 198 -0.42 1.11 17.94
CA ASP A 198 0.07 0.39 19.10
C ASP A 198 1.10 -0.66 18.66
N ASP A 199 2.37 -0.35 18.88
CA ASP A 199 3.52 -1.22 18.59
C ASP A 199 4.20 -1.80 19.83
N SER A 200 3.57 -1.66 21.00
CA SER A 200 4.14 -2.00 22.32
C SER A 200 4.58 -3.46 22.44
N ASN A 201 3.95 -4.36 21.71
CA ASN A 201 4.19 -5.80 21.76
C ASN A 201 4.91 -6.37 20.51
N VAL A 202 5.51 -5.51 19.70
CA VAL A 202 6.20 -5.92 18.47
C VAL A 202 7.71 -5.79 18.62
N LYS A 203 8.41 -6.91 18.47
CA LYS A 203 9.88 -6.89 18.41
C LYS A 203 10.33 -6.38 17.06
N LYS A 204 10.86 -5.15 17.03
CA LYS A 204 11.53 -4.61 15.86
C LYS A 204 12.91 -5.25 15.75
N ARG A 205 13.15 -6.02 14.69
CA ARG A 205 14.48 -6.63 14.49
C ARG A 205 15.51 -5.55 14.20
N VAL A 206 16.64 -5.59 14.89
CA VAL A 206 17.74 -4.64 14.69
C VAL A 206 18.20 -4.63 13.23
N SER A 207 18.32 -5.82 12.59
CA SER A 207 18.70 -5.94 11.18
C SER A 207 17.73 -5.22 10.24
N THR A 208 16.43 -5.33 10.45
CA THR A 208 15.41 -4.63 9.66
C THR A 208 15.51 -3.12 9.85
N MET A 209 15.65 -2.66 11.09
CA MET A 209 15.78 -1.23 11.39
C MET A 209 17.07 -0.63 10.79
N THR A 210 18.17 -1.38 10.81
CA THR A 210 19.43 -0.99 10.19
C THR A 210 19.30 -0.88 8.68
N LYS A 211 18.64 -1.84 8.01
CA LYS A 211 18.36 -1.78 6.57
C LYS A 211 17.50 -0.56 6.21
N ILE A 212 16.42 -0.30 6.95
CA ILE A 212 15.57 0.88 6.75
C ILE A 212 16.39 2.18 6.92
N PHE A 213 17.21 2.26 7.96
CA PHE A 213 18.07 3.42 8.19
C PHE A 213 19.08 3.63 7.04
N TYR A 214 19.72 2.55 6.58
CA TYR A 214 20.61 2.59 5.43
C TYR A 214 19.91 3.09 4.15
N LEU A 215 18.69 2.61 3.86
CA LEU A 215 17.91 3.07 2.71
C LEU A 215 17.57 4.55 2.82
N LYS A 216 17.17 5.01 4.01
CA LYS A 216 16.90 6.43 4.28
C LYS A 216 18.15 7.29 3.98
N LEU A 217 19.30 6.90 4.47
CA LEU A 217 20.58 7.58 4.19
C LEU A 217 20.93 7.56 2.70
N LYS A 218 20.91 6.39 2.09
CA LYS A 218 21.21 6.19 0.66
C LYS A 218 20.39 7.11 -0.23
N TYR A 219 19.08 7.17 0.00
CA TYR A 219 18.20 7.97 -0.83
C TYR A 219 18.18 9.46 -0.43
N PHE A 220 18.42 9.78 0.83
CA PHE A 220 18.62 11.15 1.26
C PHE A 220 19.77 11.81 0.48
N PHE A 221 20.94 11.18 0.44
CA PHE A 221 22.06 11.70 -0.34
C PHE A 221 21.74 11.79 -1.84
N LYS A 222 21.08 10.76 -2.42
CA LYS A 222 20.65 10.83 -3.82
C LYS A 222 19.66 11.98 -4.08
N SER A 223 18.76 12.28 -3.15
CA SER A 223 17.80 13.37 -3.30
C SER A 223 18.46 14.76 -3.33
N ILE A 224 19.56 14.95 -2.61
CA ILE A 224 20.34 16.18 -2.65
C ILE A 224 20.92 16.41 -4.05
N PHE A 225 21.45 15.36 -4.68
CA PHE A 225 22.01 15.45 -6.04
C PHE A 225 20.90 15.70 -7.09
N ILE A 226 19.71 15.13 -6.92
CA ILE A 226 18.57 15.36 -7.81
C ILE A 226 18.10 16.82 -7.71
N LYS A 227 17.94 17.38 -6.50
CA LYS A 227 17.57 18.79 -6.30
C LYS A 227 18.53 19.77 -6.97
N ASN A 228 19.81 19.47 -6.99
CA ASN A 228 20.82 20.36 -7.60
C ASN A 228 20.79 20.31 -9.12
N LYS A 229 20.32 19.21 -9.74
CA LYS A 229 20.13 19.11 -11.20
C LYS A 229 18.93 19.91 -11.74
N PHE A 230 17.94 20.20 -10.90
CA PHE A 230 16.73 20.95 -11.30
C PHE A 230 16.80 22.45 -10.90
N LYS A 231 17.94 22.91 -10.37
CA LYS A 231 18.16 24.33 -10.06
C LYS A 231 18.98 25.07 -11.13
N ASN A 232 19.47 24.36 -12.12
CA ASN A 232 20.13 24.86 -13.32
C ASN A 232 19.24 24.57 -14.54
#